data_691e5d60abab3c9e65e00d8e9a6dff02
#
_entry.id   691e5d60abab3c9e65e00d8e9a6dff02
#
_cell.length_a   1.000
_cell.length_b   1.000
_cell.length_c   1.000
_cell.angle_alpha   90.00
_cell.angle_beta   90.00
_cell.angle_gamma   90.00
#
_symmetry.space_group_name_H-M   'P 1'
#
loop_
_entity.id
_entity.type
_entity.pdbx_description
1 polymer ?
#
loop_
_entity_poly.entity_id
_entity_poly.type
_entity_poly.pdbx_seq_one_letter_code
_entity_poly.pdbx_strand_id
1 'polypeptide(L)'
;MIATLVAAWCAAATPADAPFEVQQVVPGVHVVLRKEPPGLWFDSNSVFVVGARDVVVVDTNVSPESARASLAELRRITDKPVRYVVNTHWHDDHLAGNQVYRDAFPGVQFVGQVRTREELSTTGADNRNQAKEGGPGFARALRKRVEEGKSLTGAPLTDEERAAYLSDARLVERYVADLPGLDIIFPTVAVSDKLVIDDGSRTIEILHLGRGHTGADLVVHLPKERVAIVGDLVSWPVPLVGTTSHPADFASTLDRLLALEAATVVPGHGPVMKDDTYLRLVARLLASIRDQTAAAVAKGETLEQVLKSVDLSEFRRAIAGDSALRQFAFDNYVAGPGVAVAHREAQSKR
;
A
#
# COMPACT_ATOMS: atom_id res chain seq x y z
N MET A 1 -29.14 -28.25 -37.82
CA MET A 1 -27.73 -28.15 -37.32
C MET A 1 -27.42 -26.69 -37.11
N ILE A 2 -27.50 -26.23 -35.86
CA ILE A 2 -27.18 -24.85 -35.46
C ILE A 2 -25.76 -24.92 -34.94
N ALA A 3 -24.83 -24.34 -35.67
CA ALA A 3 -23.42 -24.24 -35.26
C ALA A 3 -23.29 -23.10 -34.25
N THR A 4 -23.06 -23.44 -32.99
CA THR A 4 -22.71 -22.50 -31.93
C THR A 4 -21.27 -22.03 -32.13
N LEU A 5 -21.09 -20.81 -32.62
CA LEU A 5 -19.79 -20.14 -32.65
C LEU A 5 -19.42 -19.75 -31.20
N VAL A 6 -18.55 -20.53 -30.59
CA VAL A 6 -17.84 -20.14 -29.38
C VAL A 6 -16.74 -19.16 -29.81
N ALA A 7 -16.99 -17.86 -29.64
CA ALA A 7 -15.95 -16.84 -29.78
C ALA A 7 -14.98 -17.00 -28.62
N ALA A 8 -13.82 -17.61 -28.88
CA ALA A 8 -12.69 -17.58 -27.97
C ALA A 8 -12.13 -16.15 -27.95
N TRP A 9 -12.44 -15.43 -26.91
CA TRP A 9 -11.81 -14.13 -26.64
C TRP A 9 -10.37 -14.38 -26.20
N CYS A 10 -9.43 -14.23 -27.12
CA CYS A 10 -8.02 -14.10 -26.78
C CYS A 10 -7.85 -12.74 -26.11
N ALA A 11 -7.79 -12.69 -24.80
CA ALA A 11 -7.27 -11.52 -24.10
C ALA A 11 -5.85 -11.26 -24.64
N ALA A 12 -5.62 -10.09 -25.24
CA ALA A 12 -4.29 -9.69 -25.65
C ALA A 12 -3.39 -9.66 -24.40
N ALA A 13 -2.25 -10.34 -24.47
CA ALA A 13 -1.30 -10.33 -23.35
C ALA A 13 -0.85 -8.91 -23.02
N THR A 14 -0.67 -8.61 -21.74
CA THR A 14 -0.05 -7.36 -21.28
C THR A 14 1.29 -7.20 -22.00
N PRO A 15 1.64 -6.00 -22.52
CA PRO A 15 2.94 -5.78 -23.15
C PRO A 15 4.09 -6.24 -22.24
N ALA A 16 5.10 -6.88 -22.81
CA ALA A 16 6.24 -7.40 -22.06
C ALA A 16 6.94 -6.33 -21.20
N ASP A 17 6.93 -5.08 -21.67
CA ASP A 17 7.56 -3.92 -21.02
C ASP A 17 6.59 -3.15 -20.10
N ALA A 18 5.36 -3.64 -19.83
CA ALA A 18 4.46 -2.96 -18.91
C ALA A 18 5.07 -2.92 -17.50
N PRO A 19 4.92 -1.79 -16.79
CA PRO A 19 5.46 -1.64 -15.43
C PRO A 19 4.67 -2.45 -14.38
N PHE A 20 3.80 -3.33 -14.81
CA PHE A 20 2.98 -4.21 -13.97
C PHE A 20 2.65 -5.50 -14.70
N GLU A 21 2.16 -6.49 -13.96
CA GLU A 21 1.51 -7.68 -14.48
C GLU A 21 0.10 -7.82 -13.91
N VAL A 22 -0.78 -8.53 -14.62
CA VAL A 22 -2.13 -8.82 -14.13
C VAL A 22 -2.22 -10.28 -13.74
N GLN A 23 -2.52 -10.53 -12.46
CA GLN A 23 -2.70 -11.86 -11.91
C GLN A 23 -4.16 -12.09 -11.49
N GLN A 24 -4.82 -13.10 -12.04
CA GLN A 24 -6.10 -13.56 -11.51
C GLN A 24 -5.86 -14.45 -10.29
N VAL A 25 -6.28 -14.01 -9.11
CA VAL A 25 -6.06 -14.75 -7.85
C VAL A 25 -7.17 -15.76 -7.54
N VAL A 26 -8.40 -15.42 -7.90
CA VAL A 26 -9.58 -16.29 -7.95
C VAL A 26 -10.49 -15.82 -9.09
N PRO A 27 -11.48 -16.61 -9.55
CA PRO A 27 -12.38 -16.18 -10.63
C PRO A 27 -13.01 -14.80 -10.37
N GLY A 28 -12.78 -13.86 -11.30
CA GLY A 28 -13.28 -12.49 -11.23
C GLY A 28 -12.53 -11.55 -10.26
N VAL A 29 -11.42 -11.98 -9.67
CA VAL A 29 -10.55 -11.09 -8.87
C VAL A 29 -9.17 -11.02 -9.51
N HIS A 30 -8.81 -9.83 -9.98
CA HIS A 30 -7.58 -9.56 -10.73
C HIS A 30 -6.75 -8.53 -9.99
N VAL A 31 -5.49 -8.83 -9.76
CA VAL A 31 -4.52 -7.94 -9.12
C VAL A 31 -3.58 -7.40 -10.19
N VAL A 32 -3.47 -6.09 -10.28
CA VAL A 32 -2.45 -5.38 -11.05
C VAL A 32 -1.23 -5.24 -10.14
N LEU A 33 -0.28 -6.14 -10.31
CA LEU A 33 0.96 -6.19 -9.51
C LEU A 33 2.01 -5.29 -10.14
N ARG A 34 2.56 -4.39 -9.35
CA ARG A 34 3.66 -3.53 -9.80
C ARG A 34 4.95 -4.34 -9.96
N LYS A 35 5.73 -4.00 -11.00
CA LYS A 35 7.01 -4.66 -11.32
C LYS A 35 8.23 -3.80 -11.01
N GLU A 36 8.03 -2.59 -10.50
CA GLU A 36 9.14 -1.75 -10.08
C GLU A 36 9.97 -2.50 -9.03
N PRO A 37 11.30 -2.40 -9.11
CA PRO A 37 12.16 -2.92 -8.06
C PRO A 37 11.73 -2.36 -6.71
N PRO A 38 11.61 -3.18 -5.66
CA PRO A 38 11.35 -2.66 -4.31
C PRO A 38 12.41 -1.65 -3.93
N GLY A 39 12.01 -0.42 -3.66
CA GLY A 39 12.87 0.72 -3.41
C GLY A 39 12.49 1.51 -2.18
N LEU A 40 12.69 2.81 -2.24
CA LEU A 40 12.33 3.77 -1.20
C LEU A 40 11.07 4.57 -1.57
N TRP A 41 10.59 4.44 -2.81
CA TRP A 41 9.38 5.06 -3.32
C TRP A 41 8.61 4.03 -4.15
N PHE A 42 7.30 3.96 -3.97
CA PHE A 42 6.49 2.86 -4.50
C PHE A 42 5.29 3.38 -5.30
N ASP A 43 4.76 2.54 -6.18
CA ASP A 43 3.40 2.62 -6.69
C ASP A 43 2.61 1.42 -6.13
N SER A 44 1.34 1.62 -5.81
CA SER A 44 0.52 0.58 -5.18
C SER A 44 0.05 -0.47 -6.18
N ASN A 45 -0.22 -1.68 -5.68
CA ASN A 45 -1.05 -2.63 -6.37
C ASN A 45 -2.48 -2.10 -6.50
N SER A 46 -3.18 -2.46 -7.58
CA SER A 46 -4.62 -2.23 -7.72
C SER A 46 -5.36 -3.55 -7.86
N VAL A 47 -6.60 -3.64 -7.39
CA VAL A 47 -7.37 -4.87 -7.51
C VAL A 47 -8.73 -4.60 -8.17
N PHE A 48 -9.08 -5.45 -9.13
CA PHE A 48 -10.40 -5.45 -9.76
C PHE A 48 -11.22 -6.63 -9.26
N VAL A 49 -12.30 -6.35 -8.57
CA VAL A 49 -13.29 -7.34 -8.16
C VAL A 49 -14.46 -7.22 -9.13
N VAL A 50 -14.48 -8.12 -10.11
CA VAL A 50 -15.52 -8.16 -11.17
C VAL A 50 -16.72 -8.92 -10.66
N GLY A 51 -17.80 -8.20 -10.45
CA GLY A 51 -19.08 -8.73 -10.00
C GLY A 51 -20.02 -9.17 -11.13
N ALA A 52 -21.27 -9.43 -10.80
CA ALA A 52 -22.28 -9.81 -11.80
C ALA A 52 -22.61 -8.64 -12.75
N ARG A 53 -22.73 -7.42 -12.23
CA ARG A 53 -23.21 -6.23 -12.96
C ARG A 53 -22.15 -5.17 -13.15
N ASP A 54 -21.27 -5.02 -12.18
CA ASP A 54 -20.31 -3.93 -12.09
C ASP A 54 -18.98 -4.40 -11.49
N VAL A 55 -18.05 -3.48 -11.33
CA VAL A 55 -16.69 -3.72 -10.80
C VAL A 55 -16.49 -2.86 -9.56
N VAL A 56 -15.86 -3.43 -8.55
CA VAL A 56 -15.21 -2.71 -7.46
C VAL A 56 -13.72 -2.66 -7.74
N VAL A 57 -13.14 -1.46 -7.77
CA VAL A 57 -11.69 -1.23 -7.87
C VAL A 57 -11.17 -0.91 -6.48
N VAL A 58 -10.07 -1.52 -6.09
CA VAL A 58 -9.36 -1.22 -4.83
C VAL A 58 -8.02 -0.61 -5.16
N ASP A 59 -7.82 0.61 -4.72
CA ASP A 59 -6.68 1.51 -4.96
C ASP A 59 -6.41 1.84 -6.44
N THR A 60 -5.87 3.02 -6.69
CA THR A 60 -5.83 3.60 -8.04
C THR A 60 -4.47 4.15 -8.44
N ASN A 61 -3.40 3.75 -7.75
CA ASN A 61 -2.02 4.09 -8.05
C ASN A 61 -1.59 5.55 -7.74
N VAL A 62 -0.27 5.80 -7.86
CA VAL A 62 0.42 7.04 -7.50
C VAL A 62 0.21 8.18 -8.50
N SER A 63 -0.33 7.88 -9.69
CA SER A 63 -0.47 8.88 -10.74
C SER A 63 -1.65 8.60 -11.67
N PRO A 64 -2.19 9.65 -12.33
CA PRO A 64 -3.19 9.48 -13.36
C PRO A 64 -2.72 8.61 -14.56
N GLU A 65 -1.41 8.58 -14.85
CA GLU A 65 -0.88 7.72 -15.91
C GLU A 65 -0.92 6.25 -15.52
N SER A 66 -0.43 5.91 -14.31
CA SER A 66 -0.51 4.54 -13.77
C SER A 66 -1.97 4.05 -13.72
N ALA A 67 -2.88 4.92 -13.26
CA ALA A 67 -4.31 4.61 -13.21
C ALA A 67 -4.92 4.37 -14.59
N ARG A 68 -4.54 5.16 -15.61
CA ARG A 68 -4.99 4.92 -17.00
C ARG A 68 -4.48 3.59 -17.54
N ALA A 69 -3.25 3.22 -17.22
CA ALA A 69 -2.70 1.93 -17.62
C ALA A 69 -3.45 0.77 -16.94
N SER A 70 -3.72 0.87 -15.64
CA SER A 70 -4.53 -0.11 -14.90
C SER A 70 -5.97 -0.19 -15.44
N LEU A 71 -6.61 0.95 -15.76
CA LEU A 71 -7.94 0.99 -16.36
C LEU A 71 -7.97 0.35 -17.75
N ALA A 72 -6.90 0.51 -18.55
CA ALA A 72 -6.80 -0.16 -19.84
C ALA A 72 -6.80 -1.69 -19.70
N GLU A 73 -6.14 -2.23 -18.66
CA GLU A 73 -6.20 -3.67 -18.36
C GLU A 73 -7.59 -4.10 -17.88
N LEU A 74 -8.25 -3.31 -17.04
CA LEU A 74 -9.64 -3.60 -16.65
C LEU A 74 -10.53 -3.74 -17.87
N ARG A 75 -10.42 -2.84 -18.85
CA ARG A 75 -11.21 -2.88 -20.10
C ARG A 75 -10.90 -4.08 -21.00
N ARG A 76 -9.73 -4.73 -20.84
CA ARG A 76 -9.43 -6.02 -21.49
C ARG A 76 -10.10 -7.19 -20.80
N ILE A 77 -10.35 -7.06 -19.49
CA ILE A 77 -10.97 -8.11 -18.67
C ILE A 77 -12.50 -8.06 -18.79
N THR A 78 -13.09 -6.86 -18.81
CA THR A 78 -14.55 -6.69 -18.81
C THR A 78 -14.98 -5.31 -19.31
N ASP A 79 -16.17 -5.26 -19.93
CA ASP A 79 -16.85 -4.02 -20.33
C ASP A 79 -17.79 -3.46 -19.23
N LYS A 80 -17.86 -4.14 -18.07
CA LYS A 80 -18.72 -3.72 -16.95
C LYS A 80 -18.26 -2.37 -16.39
N PRO A 81 -19.20 -1.51 -15.96
CA PRO A 81 -18.85 -0.24 -15.36
C PRO A 81 -18.22 -0.43 -13.98
N VAL A 82 -17.31 0.47 -13.61
CA VAL A 82 -16.85 0.61 -12.25
C VAL A 82 -17.89 1.37 -11.45
N ARG A 83 -18.44 0.73 -10.41
CA ARG A 83 -19.42 1.33 -9.52
C ARG A 83 -18.80 1.89 -8.25
N TYR A 84 -17.76 1.23 -7.73
CA TYR A 84 -17.06 1.65 -6.53
C TYR A 84 -15.57 1.64 -6.76
N VAL A 85 -14.91 2.69 -6.25
CA VAL A 85 -13.47 2.73 -6.00
C VAL A 85 -13.29 2.76 -4.48
N VAL A 86 -12.63 1.76 -3.92
CA VAL A 86 -12.31 1.69 -2.50
C VAL A 86 -10.85 2.07 -2.34
N ASN A 87 -10.57 3.14 -1.61
CA ASN A 87 -9.20 3.44 -1.20
C ASN A 87 -8.94 2.80 0.16
N THR A 88 -7.92 1.94 0.22
CA THR A 88 -7.55 1.25 1.46
C THR A 88 -7.12 2.25 2.53
N HIS A 89 -6.47 3.33 2.14
CA HIS A 89 -6.13 4.46 2.99
C HIS A 89 -5.86 5.72 2.15
N TRP A 90 -5.40 6.80 2.79
CA TRP A 90 -5.33 8.13 2.17
C TRP A 90 -3.98 8.50 1.55
N HIS A 91 -2.98 7.63 1.52
CA HIS A 91 -1.71 7.94 0.85
C HIS A 91 -1.90 8.04 -0.66
N ASP A 92 -1.17 8.97 -1.28
CA ASP A 92 -1.40 9.35 -2.66
C ASP A 92 -1.12 8.22 -3.67
N ASP A 93 -0.22 7.30 -3.35
CA ASP A 93 0.04 6.13 -4.18
C ASP A 93 -1.12 5.12 -4.23
N HIS A 94 -2.14 5.30 -3.38
CA HIS A 94 -3.37 4.52 -3.39
C HIS A 94 -4.57 5.26 -3.98
N LEU A 95 -4.50 6.59 -4.15
CA LEU A 95 -5.67 7.37 -4.54
C LEU A 95 -5.44 8.47 -5.60
N ALA A 96 -4.19 8.79 -5.95
CA ALA A 96 -3.91 9.86 -6.91
C ALA A 96 -4.52 9.60 -8.31
N GLY A 97 -4.81 8.34 -8.63
CA GLY A 97 -5.50 7.95 -9.85
C GLY A 97 -7.03 8.04 -9.81
N ASN A 98 -7.66 8.39 -8.67
CA ASN A 98 -9.12 8.43 -8.52
C ASN A 98 -9.80 9.27 -9.60
N GLN A 99 -9.20 10.41 -9.98
CA GLN A 99 -9.74 11.28 -11.04
C GLN A 99 -9.94 10.56 -12.37
N VAL A 100 -9.12 9.57 -12.71
CA VAL A 100 -9.23 8.79 -13.95
C VAL A 100 -10.51 7.95 -13.94
N TYR A 101 -10.85 7.35 -12.80
CA TYR A 101 -12.06 6.56 -12.65
C TYR A 101 -13.31 7.44 -12.57
N ARG A 102 -13.24 8.61 -11.92
CA ARG A 102 -14.31 9.61 -11.93
C ARG A 102 -14.67 10.02 -13.36
N ASP A 103 -13.67 10.32 -14.17
CA ASP A 103 -13.85 10.81 -15.52
C ASP A 103 -14.35 9.70 -16.48
N ALA A 104 -13.90 8.45 -16.24
CA ALA A 104 -14.29 7.30 -17.08
C ALA A 104 -15.67 6.71 -16.76
N PHE A 105 -16.14 6.88 -15.51
CA PHE A 105 -17.39 6.25 -15.04
C PHE A 105 -18.28 7.25 -14.30
N PRO A 106 -19.17 7.98 -15.01
CA PRO A 106 -20.11 8.88 -14.36
C PRO A 106 -20.93 8.15 -13.29
N GLY A 107 -20.91 8.68 -12.06
CA GLY A 107 -21.65 8.08 -10.92
C GLY A 107 -20.85 7.04 -10.12
N VAL A 108 -19.57 6.81 -10.43
CA VAL A 108 -18.69 6.02 -9.57
C VAL A 108 -18.63 6.63 -8.16
N GLN A 109 -18.68 5.77 -7.14
CA GLN A 109 -18.61 6.17 -5.75
C GLN A 109 -17.22 5.83 -5.17
N PHE A 110 -16.64 6.80 -4.45
CA PHE A 110 -15.36 6.64 -3.78
C PHE A 110 -15.60 6.29 -2.31
N VAL A 111 -15.11 5.13 -1.90
CA VAL A 111 -15.28 4.59 -0.55
C VAL A 111 -13.99 4.79 0.23
N GLY A 112 -14.08 5.38 1.40
CA GLY A 112 -12.97 5.54 2.33
C GLY A 112 -13.45 5.47 3.78
N GLN A 113 -12.54 5.29 4.72
CA GLN A 113 -12.85 5.33 6.14
C GLN A 113 -13.28 6.76 6.55
N VAL A 114 -14.11 6.92 7.56
CA VAL A 114 -14.68 8.23 7.96
C VAL A 114 -13.62 9.31 8.22
N ARG A 115 -12.42 8.93 8.69
CA ARG A 115 -11.30 9.85 8.95
C ARG A 115 -10.52 10.24 7.70
N THR A 116 -10.68 9.49 6.59
CA THR A 116 -9.91 9.72 5.35
C THR A 116 -10.00 11.16 4.89
N ARG A 117 -11.18 11.78 4.97
CA ARG A 117 -11.36 13.17 4.52
C ARG A 117 -10.52 14.15 5.34
N GLU A 118 -10.50 14.00 6.66
CA GLU A 118 -9.73 14.86 7.55
C GLU A 118 -8.22 14.65 7.33
N GLU A 119 -7.76 13.39 7.40
CA GLU A 119 -6.34 13.05 7.26
C GLU A 119 -5.78 13.45 5.90
N LEU A 120 -6.56 13.26 4.82
CA LEU A 120 -6.20 13.66 3.46
C LEU A 120 -6.11 15.18 3.28
N SER A 121 -6.97 15.95 3.99
CA SER A 121 -6.99 17.42 3.93
C SER A 121 -5.88 18.06 4.76
N THR A 122 -5.36 17.38 5.76
CA THR A 122 -4.32 17.84 6.68
C THR A 122 -2.99 17.19 6.35
N THR A 123 -2.69 16.04 6.93
CA THR A 123 -1.43 15.34 6.77
C THR A 123 -1.14 14.99 5.31
N GLY A 124 -2.16 14.58 4.54
CA GLY A 124 -2.00 14.31 3.10
C GLY A 124 -1.60 15.56 2.31
N ALA A 125 -2.19 16.72 2.63
CA ALA A 125 -1.81 17.98 2.00
C ALA A 125 -0.36 18.38 2.36
N ASP A 126 0.04 18.19 3.62
CA ASP A 126 1.41 18.45 4.08
C ASP A 126 2.41 17.52 3.39
N ASN A 127 2.10 16.23 3.25
CA ASN A 127 2.94 15.27 2.54
C ASN A 127 3.13 15.66 1.07
N ARG A 128 2.08 16.10 0.37
CA ARG A 128 2.18 16.59 -1.02
C ARG A 128 3.05 17.84 -1.13
N ASN A 129 2.93 18.78 -0.19
CA ASN A 129 3.80 19.96 -0.14
C ASN A 129 5.26 19.56 0.09
N GLN A 130 5.54 18.66 1.03
CA GLN A 130 6.90 18.15 1.29
C GLN A 130 7.46 17.42 0.05
N ALA A 131 6.65 16.60 -0.62
CA ALA A 131 7.07 15.92 -1.86
C ALA A 131 7.37 16.91 -2.98
N LYS A 132 6.55 17.97 -3.13
CA LYS A 132 6.78 19.04 -4.11
C LYS A 132 8.09 19.78 -3.86
N GLU A 133 8.41 20.06 -2.60
CA GLU A 133 9.62 20.80 -2.21
C GLU A 133 10.86 19.91 -2.21
N GLY A 134 10.79 18.74 -1.60
CA GLY A 134 11.92 17.84 -1.38
C GLY A 134 12.17 16.82 -2.50
N GLY A 135 11.10 16.38 -3.17
CA GLY A 135 11.15 15.32 -4.17
C GLY A 135 12.17 15.52 -5.29
N PRO A 136 12.24 16.70 -5.93
CA PRO A 136 13.25 16.95 -6.97
C PRO A 136 14.68 16.84 -6.45
N GLY A 137 14.93 17.25 -5.21
CA GLY A 137 16.22 17.09 -4.53
C GLY A 137 16.56 15.64 -4.27
N PHE A 138 15.60 14.88 -3.79
CA PHE A 138 15.73 13.45 -3.52
C PHE A 138 16.01 12.66 -4.81
N ALA A 139 15.25 12.88 -5.88
CA ALA A 139 15.48 12.21 -7.16
C ALA A 139 16.88 12.49 -7.72
N ARG A 140 17.34 13.76 -7.68
CA ARG A 140 18.70 14.11 -8.08
C ARG A 140 19.77 13.42 -7.20
N ALA A 141 19.54 13.33 -5.90
CA ALA A 141 20.46 12.65 -4.98
C ALA A 141 20.59 11.16 -5.33
N LEU A 142 19.48 10.47 -5.62
CA LEU A 142 19.51 9.07 -6.03
C LEU A 142 20.29 8.88 -7.35
N ARG A 143 20.03 9.69 -8.37
CA ARG A 143 20.77 9.63 -9.64
C ARG A 143 22.27 9.87 -9.44
N LYS A 144 22.63 10.86 -8.61
CA LYS A 144 24.03 11.15 -8.28
C LYS A 144 24.69 9.96 -7.58
N ARG A 145 24.00 9.28 -6.65
CA ARG A 145 24.53 8.08 -6.02
C ARG A 145 24.80 6.96 -7.02
N VAL A 146 23.90 6.78 -7.98
CA VAL A 146 24.11 5.82 -9.08
C VAL A 146 25.33 6.16 -9.92
N GLU A 147 25.51 7.43 -10.30
CA GLU A 147 26.69 7.91 -11.05
C GLU A 147 28.00 7.72 -10.28
N GLU A 148 27.99 7.99 -8.98
CA GLU A 148 29.15 7.84 -8.09
C GLU A 148 29.46 6.36 -7.75
N GLY A 149 28.56 5.42 -8.05
CA GLY A 149 28.68 4.02 -7.65
C GLY A 149 28.59 3.82 -6.14
N LYS A 150 27.86 4.68 -5.43
CA LYS A 150 27.72 4.68 -3.97
C LYS A 150 26.28 4.61 -3.51
N SER A 151 26.04 3.88 -2.44
CA SER A 151 24.74 3.84 -1.77
C SER A 151 24.46 5.14 -0.98
N LEU A 152 23.24 5.26 -0.44
CA LEU A 152 22.89 6.37 0.46
C LEU A 152 23.73 6.37 1.74
N THR A 153 24.26 5.22 2.16
CA THR A 153 25.17 5.11 3.31
C THR A 153 26.65 5.40 2.96
N GLY A 154 26.94 5.59 1.66
CA GLY A 154 28.30 5.82 1.16
C GLY A 154 29.10 4.54 0.84
N ALA A 155 28.51 3.35 1.07
CA ALA A 155 29.10 2.06 0.69
C ALA A 155 29.09 1.88 -0.85
N PRO A 156 29.85 0.92 -1.43
CA PRO A 156 29.70 0.57 -2.83
C PRO A 156 28.26 0.22 -3.19
N LEU A 157 27.77 0.75 -4.33
CA LEU A 157 26.41 0.55 -4.80
C LEU A 157 26.21 -0.88 -5.30
N THR A 158 25.19 -1.57 -4.79
CA THR A 158 24.77 -2.88 -5.30
C THR A 158 23.90 -2.75 -6.55
N ASP A 159 23.71 -3.83 -7.31
CA ASP A 159 22.81 -3.85 -8.46
C ASP A 159 21.34 -3.66 -8.04
N GLU A 160 20.94 -4.22 -6.88
CA GLU A 160 19.61 -4.02 -6.29
C GLU A 160 19.38 -2.52 -5.98
N GLU A 161 20.31 -1.86 -5.31
CA GLU A 161 20.21 -0.42 -5.01
C GLU A 161 20.19 0.43 -6.29
N ARG A 162 21.03 0.09 -7.28
CA ARG A 162 21.06 0.80 -8.57
C ARG A 162 19.70 0.74 -9.25
N ALA A 163 19.11 -0.44 -9.34
CA ALA A 163 17.81 -0.64 -9.98
C ALA A 163 16.72 0.13 -9.22
N ALA A 164 16.70 0.03 -7.89
CA ALA A 164 15.74 0.72 -7.03
C ALA A 164 15.88 2.24 -7.13
N TYR A 165 17.09 2.80 -7.00
CA TYR A 165 17.31 4.26 -7.03
C TYR A 165 16.91 4.89 -8.37
N LEU A 166 17.15 4.20 -9.50
CA LEU A 166 16.71 4.68 -10.81
C LEU A 166 15.19 4.61 -10.96
N SER A 167 14.54 3.60 -10.39
CA SER A 167 13.09 3.47 -10.36
C SER A 167 12.46 4.55 -9.48
N ASP A 168 12.93 4.68 -8.25
CA ASP A 168 12.46 5.68 -7.29
C ASP A 168 12.59 7.11 -7.84
N ALA A 169 13.75 7.43 -8.44
CA ALA A 169 13.95 8.75 -9.03
C ALA A 169 12.91 9.05 -10.13
N ARG A 170 12.59 8.07 -10.98
CA ARG A 170 11.56 8.23 -12.03
C ARG A 170 10.15 8.41 -11.43
N LEU A 171 9.80 7.60 -10.44
CA LEU A 171 8.48 7.67 -9.79
C LEU A 171 8.29 9.02 -9.10
N VAL A 172 9.29 9.49 -8.34
CA VAL A 172 9.26 10.79 -7.66
C VAL A 172 9.17 11.94 -8.67
N GLU A 173 10.02 11.94 -9.71
CA GLU A 173 10.00 12.96 -10.75
C GLU A 173 8.63 13.03 -11.43
N ARG A 174 8.03 11.86 -11.71
CA ARG A 174 6.70 11.78 -12.31
C ARG A 174 5.62 12.29 -11.36
N TYR A 175 5.60 11.81 -10.13
CA TYR A 175 4.62 12.24 -9.13
C TYR A 175 4.67 13.75 -8.93
N VAL A 176 5.86 14.33 -8.76
CA VAL A 176 6.02 15.79 -8.59
C VAL A 176 5.55 16.57 -9.83
N ALA A 177 5.80 16.04 -11.02
CA ALA A 177 5.33 16.66 -12.27
C ALA A 177 3.80 16.63 -12.40
N ASP A 178 3.14 15.60 -11.88
CA ASP A 178 1.70 15.44 -11.93
C ASP A 178 0.96 16.27 -10.86
N LEU A 179 1.61 16.62 -9.73
CA LEU A 179 0.99 17.35 -8.61
C LEU A 179 0.20 18.61 -9.00
N PRO A 180 0.66 19.50 -9.92
CA PRO A 180 -0.10 20.69 -10.31
C PRO A 180 -1.45 20.40 -10.98
N GLY A 181 -1.59 19.23 -11.61
CA GLY A 181 -2.81 18.78 -12.29
C GLY A 181 -3.58 17.69 -11.54
N LEU A 182 -3.16 17.36 -10.32
CA LEU A 182 -3.76 16.32 -9.53
C LEU A 182 -5.03 16.81 -8.86
N ASP A 183 -6.16 16.21 -9.22
CA ASP A 183 -7.45 16.46 -8.57
C ASP A 183 -7.70 15.40 -7.48
N ILE A 184 -7.58 15.80 -6.24
CA ILE A 184 -7.77 14.92 -5.09
C ILE A 184 -9.25 14.66 -4.86
N ILE A 185 -9.68 13.44 -5.12
CA ILE A 185 -11.06 13.01 -4.97
C ILE A 185 -11.28 12.47 -3.55
N PHE A 186 -12.13 13.15 -2.81
CA PHE A 186 -12.52 12.72 -1.46
C PHE A 186 -13.55 11.59 -1.50
N PRO A 187 -13.60 10.73 -0.47
CA PRO A 187 -14.65 9.72 -0.36
C PRO A 187 -16.05 10.33 -0.41
N THR A 188 -16.92 9.71 -1.22
CA THR A 188 -18.36 10.00 -1.31
C THR A 188 -19.17 9.06 -0.41
N VAL A 189 -18.59 7.91 -0.08
CA VAL A 189 -19.12 6.93 0.88
C VAL A 189 -18.12 6.75 2.00
N ALA A 190 -18.52 7.06 3.24
CA ALA A 190 -17.69 6.95 4.41
C ALA A 190 -18.03 5.67 5.20
N VAL A 191 -17.01 4.89 5.55
CA VAL A 191 -17.12 3.66 6.33
C VAL A 191 -16.59 3.91 7.73
N SER A 192 -17.42 3.69 8.78
CA SER A 192 -16.94 3.71 10.16
C SER A 192 -16.29 2.37 10.54
N ASP A 193 -17.06 1.29 10.44
CA ASP A 193 -16.65 -0.05 10.85
C ASP A 193 -16.73 -1.05 9.70
N LYS A 194 -17.91 -1.10 9.05
CA LYS A 194 -18.20 -2.08 7.99
C LYS A 194 -19.18 -1.53 6.96
N LEU A 195 -18.89 -1.79 5.68
CA LEU A 195 -19.82 -1.68 4.58
C LEU A 195 -19.87 -3.03 3.85
N VAL A 196 -21.06 -3.48 3.49
CA VAL A 196 -21.24 -4.71 2.70
C VAL A 196 -21.81 -4.36 1.34
N ILE A 197 -21.17 -4.82 0.29
CA ILE A 197 -21.65 -4.75 -1.08
C ILE A 197 -22.00 -6.17 -1.51
N ASP A 198 -23.27 -6.40 -1.85
CA ASP A 198 -23.74 -7.64 -2.46
C ASP A 198 -24.13 -7.35 -3.91
N ASP A 199 -23.40 -7.90 -4.85
CA ASP A 199 -23.68 -7.73 -6.28
C ASP A 199 -24.52 -8.86 -6.88
N GLY A 200 -25.00 -9.80 -6.05
CA GLY A 200 -25.75 -10.99 -6.41
C GLY A 200 -24.89 -12.19 -6.83
N SER A 201 -23.59 -12.01 -7.02
CA SER A 201 -22.64 -13.11 -7.31
C SER A 201 -21.66 -13.37 -6.17
N ARG A 202 -21.36 -12.31 -5.39
CA ARG A 202 -20.45 -12.37 -4.24
C ARG A 202 -20.76 -11.29 -3.23
N THR A 203 -20.35 -11.55 -2.00
CA THR A 203 -20.35 -10.57 -0.91
C THR A 203 -18.96 -9.95 -0.80
N ILE A 204 -18.89 -8.63 -0.78
CA ILE A 204 -17.66 -7.85 -0.59
C ILE A 204 -17.84 -7.08 0.71
N GLU A 205 -17.00 -7.37 1.69
CA GLU A 205 -16.99 -6.68 2.97
C GLU A 205 -15.85 -5.66 2.98
N ILE A 206 -16.15 -4.40 3.24
CA ILE A 206 -15.19 -3.33 3.43
C ILE A 206 -15.12 -3.04 4.93
N LEU A 207 -13.99 -3.32 5.56
CA LEU A 207 -13.84 -3.40 7.01
C LEU A 207 -12.79 -2.40 7.50
N HIS A 208 -13.12 -1.62 8.54
CA HIS A 208 -12.12 -0.95 9.36
C HIS A 208 -11.78 -1.85 10.54
N LEU A 209 -10.63 -2.49 10.49
CA LEU A 209 -10.19 -3.40 11.55
C LEU A 209 -9.48 -2.69 12.71
N GLY A 210 -9.24 -1.39 12.58
CA GLY A 210 -8.54 -0.55 13.55
C GLY A 210 -7.47 0.29 12.88
N ARG A 211 -6.83 1.16 13.66
CA ARG A 211 -5.71 1.98 13.17
C ARG A 211 -4.47 1.11 12.99
N GLY A 212 -3.70 1.39 11.98
CA GLY A 212 -2.49 0.63 11.66
C GLY A 212 -1.46 1.47 10.94
N HIS A 213 -1.40 1.36 9.63
CA HIS A 213 -0.52 2.15 8.77
C HIS A 213 -0.94 3.64 8.75
N THR A 214 -2.25 3.89 8.84
CA THR A 214 -2.85 5.19 9.08
C THR A 214 -3.95 5.10 10.15
N GLY A 215 -4.65 6.20 10.43
CA GLY A 215 -5.87 6.19 11.25
C GLY A 215 -7.10 5.73 10.47
N ALA A 216 -6.99 5.49 9.16
CA ALA A 216 -8.10 5.35 8.23
C ALA A 216 -8.01 4.10 7.35
N ASP A 217 -7.34 3.03 7.80
CA ASP A 217 -7.13 1.83 6.98
C ASP A 217 -8.41 1.03 6.80
N LEU A 218 -8.65 0.56 5.57
CA LEU A 218 -9.74 -0.34 5.19
C LEU A 218 -9.17 -1.63 4.60
N VAL A 219 -9.83 -2.73 4.90
CA VAL A 219 -9.61 -4.05 4.29
C VAL A 219 -10.83 -4.41 3.43
N VAL A 220 -10.59 -4.83 2.19
CA VAL A 220 -11.64 -5.41 1.35
C VAL A 220 -11.55 -6.92 1.44
N HIS A 221 -12.56 -7.53 2.06
CA HIS A 221 -12.62 -8.96 2.32
C HIS A 221 -13.68 -9.64 1.45
N LEU A 222 -13.32 -10.74 0.83
CA LEU A 222 -14.19 -11.63 0.07
C LEU A 222 -14.31 -12.95 0.82
N PRO A 223 -15.32 -13.09 1.73
CA PRO A 223 -15.37 -14.21 2.69
C PRO A 223 -15.42 -15.57 2.02
N LYS A 224 -16.24 -15.71 0.98
CA LYS A 224 -16.42 -16.98 0.24
C LYS A 224 -15.15 -17.40 -0.50
N GLU A 225 -14.48 -16.45 -1.10
CA GLU A 225 -13.23 -16.66 -1.84
C GLU A 225 -12.01 -16.74 -0.92
N ARG A 226 -12.16 -16.37 0.34
CA ARG A 226 -11.09 -16.26 1.35
C ARG A 226 -9.94 -15.36 0.89
N VAL A 227 -10.28 -14.21 0.30
CA VAL A 227 -9.33 -13.18 -0.17
C VAL A 227 -9.47 -11.94 0.70
N ALA A 228 -8.36 -11.41 1.19
CA ALA A 228 -8.27 -10.11 1.84
C ALA A 228 -7.33 -9.18 1.06
N ILE A 229 -7.82 -8.01 0.66
CA ILE A 229 -7.04 -6.93 0.05
C ILE A 229 -6.84 -5.90 1.15
N VAL A 230 -5.58 -5.68 1.56
CA VAL A 230 -5.29 -5.13 2.88
C VAL A 230 -4.55 -3.79 2.86
N GLY A 231 -4.26 -3.26 1.66
CA GLY A 231 -3.44 -2.05 1.55
C GLY A 231 -2.13 -2.18 2.33
N ASP A 232 -1.69 -1.09 2.93
CA ASP A 232 -0.41 -1.00 3.63
C ASP A 232 -0.45 -1.48 5.09
N LEU A 233 -1.57 -2.09 5.52
CA LEU A 233 -1.50 -2.97 6.68
C LEU A 233 -0.48 -4.11 6.46
N VAL A 234 -0.22 -4.45 5.19
CA VAL A 234 0.86 -5.34 4.79
C VAL A 234 1.56 -4.76 3.57
N SER A 235 2.84 -4.45 3.68
CA SER A 235 3.72 -4.04 2.58
C SER A 235 4.95 -4.92 2.55
N TRP A 236 5.40 -5.30 1.35
CA TRP A 236 6.56 -6.17 1.14
C TRP A 236 7.58 -5.46 0.23
N PRO A 237 8.90 -5.65 0.39
CA PRO A 237 9.56 -6.61 1.30
C PRO A 237 9.74 -6.10 2.74
N VAL A 238 9.51 -4.83 3.00
CA VAL A 238 9.67 -4.20 4.32
C VAL A 238 8.34 -3.56 4.70
N PRO A 239 7.83 -3.78 5.92
CA PRO A 239 6.63 -3.08 6.39
C PRO A 239 6.83 -1.56 6.42
N LEU A 240 5.78 -0.80 6.22
CA LEU A 240 5.81 0.65 6.30
C LEU A 240 5.21 1.11 7.65
N VAL A 241 6.08 1.49 8.58
CA VAL A 241 5.71 1.95 9.93
C VAL A 241 6.17 3.39 10.11
N GLY A 242 5.67 4.26 9.24
CA GLY A 242 6.06 5.66 9.17
C GLY A 242 5.43 6.54 10.24
N THR A 243 5.59 7.85 10.08
CA THR A 243 5.11 8.88 11.02
C THR A 243 3.59 8.97 11.11
N THR A 244 2.87 8.44 10.13
CA THR A 244 1.41 8.36 10.05
C THR A 244 0.84 7.10 10.68
N SER A 245 1.70 6.14 11.06
CA SER A 245 1.29 4.85 11.62
C SER A 245 0.93 4.95 13.10
N HIS A 246 0.22 3.93 13.58
CA HIS A 246 -0.24 3.79 14.96
C HIS A 246 0.30 2.49 15.59
N PRO A 247 1.62 2.38 15.88
CA PRO A 247 2.24 1.14 16.35
C PRO A 247 1.59 0.54 17.60
N ALA A 248 1.02 1.38 18.47
CA ALA A 248 0.33 0.92 19.68
C ALA A 248 -0.95 0.09 19.39
N ASP A 249 -1.60 0.34 18.26
CA ASP A 249 -2.84 -0.35 17.85
C ASP A 249 -2.59 -1.34 16.71
N PHE A 250 -1.57 -1.12 15.90
CA PHE A 250 -1.32 -1.83 14.65
C PHE A 250 -1.22 -3.35 14.82
N ALA A 251 -0.51 -3.82 15.85
CA ALA A 251 -0.42 -5.26 16.14
C ALA A 251 -1.82 -5.87 16.34
N SER A 252 -2.68 -5.21 17.12
CA SER A 252 -4.05 -5.68 17.37
C SER A 252 -4.94 -5.60 16.12
N THR A 253 -4.67 -4.66 15.21
CA THR A 253 -5.34 -4.57 13.91
C THR A 253 -4.95 -5.75 13.02
N LEU A 254 -3.66 -6.15 13.02
CA LEU A 254 -3.21 -7.35 12.31
C LEU A 254 -3.73 -8.65 12.93
N ASP A 255 -3.90 -8.72 14.24
CA ASP A 255 -4.54 -9.89 14.89
C ASP A 255 -5.99 -10.04 14.39
N ARG A 256 -6.74 -8.94 14.26
CA ARG A 256 -8.09 -8.97 13.66
C ARG A 256 -8.07 -9.33 12.17
N LEU A 257 -7.05 -8.90 11.42
CA LEU A 257 -6.87 -9.31 10.03
C LEU A 257 -6.59 -10.82 9.93
N LEU A 258 -5.73 -11.36 10.78
CA LEU A 258 -5.46 -12.81 10.86
C LEU A 258 -6.72 -13.62 11.20
N ALA A 259 -7.62 -13.07 12.03
CA ALA A 259 -8.88 -13.72 12.40
C ALA A 259 -9.89 -13.80 11.24
N LEU A 260 -9.67 -13.12 10.12
CA LEU A 260 -10.46 -13.31 8.87
C LEU A 260 -10.14 -14.63 8.16
N GLU A 261 -9.04 -15.31 8.55
CA GLU A 261 -8.60 -16.60 7.99
C GLU A 261 -8.51 -16.59 6.45
N ALA A 262 -8.10 -15.47 5.86
CA ALA A 262 -7.94 -15.34 4.43
C ALA A 262 -6.85 -16.29 3.92
N ALA A 263 -7.16 -17.06 2.87
CA ALA A 263 -6.18 -17.95 2.22
C ALA A 263 -5.29 -17.21 1.21
N THR A 264 -5.72 -16.01 0.80
CA THR A 264 -4.97 -15.12 -0.09
C THR A 264 -5.01 -13.72 0.48
N VAL A 265 -3.84 -13.14 0.68
CA VAL A 265 -3.68 -11.75 1.11
C VAL A 265 -3.05 -10.94 -0.04
N VAL A 266 -3.71 -9.86 -0.43
CA VAL A 266 -3.20 -8.92 -1.44
C VAL A 266 -2.71 -7.68 -0.71
N PRO A 267 -1.39 -7.46 -0.61
CA PRO A 267 -0.82 -6.30 0.05
C PRO A 267 -0.92 -5.04 -0.82
N GLY A 268 -0.73 -3.87 -0.22
CA GLY A 268 -0.61 -2.62 -0.96
C GLY A 268 0.60 -2.61 -1.89
N HIS A 269 1.70 -3.19 -1.44
CA HIS A 269 2.95 -3.34 -2.21
C HIS A 269 3.49 -4.76 -2.10
N GLY A 270 4.04 -5.26 -3.23
CA GLY A 270 4.66 -6.58 -3.30
C GLY A 270 3.73 -7.69 -3.80
N PRO A 271 4.16 -8.95 -3.73
CA PRO A 271 3.47 -10.08 -4.35
C PRO A 271 2.22 -10.50 -3.58
N VAL A 272 1.28 -11.15 -4.27
CA VAL A 272 0.15 -11.84 -3.64
C VAL A 272 0.66 -12.96 -2.72
N MET A 273 0.19 -12.96 -1.48
CA MET A 273 0.57 -13.94 -0.46
C MET A 273 -0.46 -15.07 -0.39
N LYS A 274 0.00 -16.31 -0.36
CA LYS A 274 -0.84 -17.52 -0.32
C LYS A 274 -0.86 -18.19 1.06
N ASP A 275 -0.21 -17.57 2.03
CA ASP A 275 -0.22 -17.94 3.44
C ASP A 275 -0.07 -16.68 4.31
N ASP A 276 -0.17 -16.85 5.63
CA ASP A 276 -0.09 -15.79 6.60
C ASP A 276 1.29 -15.63 7.29
N THR A 277 2.31 -16.33 6.78
CA THR A 277 3.65 -16.36 7.40
C THR A 277 4.25 -14.96 7.54
N TYR A 278 4.23 -14.17 6.46
CA TYR A 278 4.75 -12.81 6.49
C TYR A 278 3.87 -11.89 7.36
N LEU A 279 2.55 -12.00 7.27
CA LEU A 279 1.62 -11.23 8.10
C LEU A 279 1.86 -11.49 9.59
N ARG A 280 2.06 -12.75 10.01
CA ARG A 280 2.41 -13.10 11.39
C ARG A 280 3.76 -12.53 11.81
N LEU A 281 4.74 -12.52 10.91
CA LEU A 281 6.05 -11.93 11.19
C LEU A 281 5.91 -10.42 11.45
N VAL A 282 5.13 -9.71 10.62
CA VAL A 282 4.86 -8.27 10.80
C VAL A 282 4.08 -7.99 12.08
N ALA A 283 3.06 -8.81 12.40
CA ALA A 283 2.31 -8.67 13.65
C ALA A 283 3.21 -8.80 14.89
N ARG A 284 4.12 -9.80 14.91
CA ARG A 284 5.10 -9.95 16.00
C ARG A 284 6.07 -8.78 16.09
N LEU A 285 6.55 -8.27 14.95
CA LEU A 285 7.41 -7.09 14.91
C LEU A 285 6.72 -5.89 15.57
N LEU A 286 5.48 -5.62 15.19
CA LEU A 286 4.71 -4.47 15.72
C LEU A 286 4.37 -4.64 17.21
N ALA A 287 4.04 -5.86 17.63
CA ALA A 287 3.88 -6.17 19.05
C ALA A 287 5.20 -5.91 19.82
N SER A 288 6.33 -6.32 19.26
CA SER A 288 7.66 -6.10 19.86
C SER A 288 8.00 -4.60 19.97
N ILE A 289 7.75 -3.80 18.93
CA ILE A 289 7.91 -2.33 18.98
C ILE A 289 7.06 -1.74 20.09
N ARG A 290 5.76 -2.06 20.12
CA ARG A 290 4.82 -1.57 21.13
C ARG A 290 5.28 -1.90 22.54
N ASP A 291 5.54 -3.18 22.81
CA ASP A 291 5.76 -3.70 24.14
C ASP A 291 7.11 -3.25 24.72
N GLN A 292 8.18 -3.32 23.94
CA GLN A 292 9.51 -2.83 24.36
C GLN A 292 9.49 -1.32 24.62
N THR A 293 8.88 -0.55 23.70
CA THR A 293 8.77 0.91 23.84
C THR A 293 7.94 1.29 25.07
N ALA A 294 6.79 0.64 25.29
CA ALA A 294 5.95 0.91 26.45
C ALA A 294 6.68 0.59 27.77
N ALA A 295 7.45 -0.51 27.81
CA ALA A 295 8.25 -0.87 28.98
C ALA A 295 9.37 0.14 29.27
N ALA A 296 10.04 0.67 28.23
CA ALA A 296 11.07 1.69 28.36
C ALA A 296 10.49 3.04 28.83
N VAL A 297 9.37 3.46 28.23
CA VAL A 297 8.63 4.66 28.66
C VAL A 297 8.17 4.53 30.12
N ALA A 298 7.70 3.35 30.56
CA ALA A 298 7.32 3.10 31.96
C ALA A 298 8.47 3.33 32.95
N LYS A 299 9.71 3.07 32.53
CA LYS A 299 10.94 3.35 33.32
C LYS A 299 11.38 4.82 33.26
N GLY A 300 10.73 5.66 32.46
CA GLY A 300 11.07 7.06 32.29
C GLY A 300 12.20 7.31 31.26
N GLU A 301 12.50 6.34 30.39
CA GLU A 301 13.52 6.48 29.37
C GLU A 301 13.13 7.57 28.34
N THR A 302 14.12 8.38 27.94
CA THR A 302 13.95 9.38 26.87
C THR A 302 13.88 8.68 25.52
N LEU A 303 13.36 9.37 24.46
CA LEU A 303 13.33 8.82 23.11
C LEU A 303 14.71 8.32 22.64
N GLU A 304 15.78 9.07 22.93
CA GLU A 304 17.13 8.68 22.56
C GLU A 304 17.56 7.36 23.23
N GLN A 305 17.18 7.17 24.51
CA GLN A 305 17.45 5.94 25.23
C GLN A 305 16.63 4.77 24.68
N VAL A 306 15.32 5.00 24.40
CA VAL A 306 14.42 4.00 23.85
C VAL A 306 14.88 3.53 22.45
N LEU A 307 15.32 4.45 21.58
CA LEU A 307 15.87 4.10 20.27
C LEU A 307 17.13 3.23 20.34
N LYS A 308 17.87 3.27 21.47
CA LYS A 308 19.05 2.43 21.71
C LYS A 308 18.72 1.11 22.42
N SER A 309 17.65 1.09 23.22
CA SER A 309 17.30 -0.07 24.07
C SER A 309 16.34 -1.05 23.38
N VAL A 310 15.52 -0.59 22.42
CA VAL A 310 14.61 -1.47 21.66
C VAL A 310 15.39 -2.33 20.68
N ASP A 311 15.34 -3.65 20.87
CA ASP A 311 16.02 -4.61 20.01
C ASP A 311 15.05 -5.23 18.98
N LEU A 312 15.28 -4.89 17.71
CA LEU A 312 14.55 -5.41 16.55
C LEU A 312 15.45 -6.26 15.63
N SER A 313 16.63 -6.67 16.09
CA SER A 313 17.63 -7.35 15.28
C SER A 313 17.16 -8.67 14.68
N GLU A 314 16.32 -9.44 15.40
CA GLU A 314 15.70 -10.66 14.89
C GLU A 314 14.83 -10.35 13.65
N PHE A 315 13.96 -9.36 13.76
CA PHE A 315 13.05 -8.95 12.69
C PHE A 315 13.80 -8.35 11.51
N ARG A 316 14.81 -7.52 11.78
CA ARG A 316 15.68 -6.97 10.74
C ARG A 316 16.34 -8.07 9.90
N ARG A 317 16.87 -9.11 10.55
CA ARG A 317 17.43 -10.27 9.83
C ARG A 317 16.38 -11.05 9.06
N ALA A 318 15.21 -11.29 9.64
CA ALA A 318 14.15 -12.07 9.01
C ALA A 318 13.52 -11.36 7.79
N ILE A 319 13.41 -10.02 7.83
CA ILE A 319 12.75 -9.21 6.79
C ILE A 319 13.75 -8.73 5.74
N ALA A 320 14.87 -8.17 6.15
CA ALA A 320 15.83 -7.55 5.26
C ALA A 320 16.95 -8.50 4.79
N GLY A 321 17.23 -9.57 5.54
CA GLY A 321 18.31 -10.51 5.22
C GLY A 321 19.65 -9.78 5.05
N ASP A 322 20.38 -10.13 3.99
CA ASP A 322 21.68 -9.54 3.64
C ASP A 322 21.56 -8.37 2.64
N SER A 323 20.35 -7.96 2.24
CA SER A 323 20.16 -6.85 1.31
C SER A 323 20.43 -5.51 2.02
N ALA A 324 21.45 -4.79 1.56
CA ALA A 324 21.79 -3.46 2.09
C ALA A 324 20.64 -2.46 1.93
N LEU A 325 19.93 -2.51 0.79
CA LEU A 325 18.75 -1.67 0.53
C LEU A 325 17.64 -1.94 1.53
N ARG A 326 17.28 -3.22 1.74
CA ARG A 326 16.20 -3.60 2.67
C ARG A 326 16.56 -3.32 4.12
N GLN A 327 17.85 -3.47 4.49
CA GLN A 327 18.34 -3.08 5.81
C GLN A 327 18.20 -1.57 6.01
N PHE A 328 18.60 -0.77 5.01
CA PHE A 328 18.39 0.68 5.05
C PHE A 328 16.89 1.03 5.15
N ALA A 329 16.04 0.40 4.35
CA ALA A 329 14.60 0.61 4.41
C ALA A 329 14.02 0.20 5.78
N PHE A 330 14.43 -0.94 6.36
CA PHE A 330 13.99 -1.37 7.68
C PHE A 330 14.36 -0.34 8.77
N ASP A 331 15.59 0.16 8.74
CA ASP A 331 16.07 1.13 9.72
C ASP A 331 15.30 2.47 9.62
N ASN A 332 14.94 2.90 8.39
CA ASN A 332 14.32 4.20 8.12
C ASN A 332 12.79 4.21 8.02
N TYR A 333 12.15 3.06 7.73
CA TYR A 333 10.68 2.96 7.62
C TYR A 333 10.05 2.13 8.74
N VAL A 334 10.85 1.41 9.54
CA VAL A 334 10.33 0.57 10.63
C VAL A 334 10.93 0.96 11.97
N ALA A 335 12.23 0.73 12.16
CA ALA A 335 12.85 0.83 13.47
C ALA A 335 12.82 2.26 14.01
N GLY A 336 13.42 3.21 13.29
CA GLY A 336 13.47 4.60 13.72
C GLY A 336 12.09 5.23 13.92
N PRO A 337 11.27 5.36 12.86
CA PRO A 337 9.98 6.02 12.96
C PRO A 337 8.97 5.23 13.80
N GLY A 338 8.93 3.90 13.71
CA GLY A 338 8.00 3.07 14.47
C GLY A 338 8.21 3.19 15.98
N VAL A 339 9.46 3.13 16.45
CA VAL A 339 9.80 3.33 17.86
C VAL A 339 9.50 4.77 18.30
N ALA A 340 9.81 5.76 17.47
CA ALA A 340 9.55 7.15 17.81
C ALA A 340 8.05 7.45 17.97
N VAL A 341 7.21 6.92 17.08
CA VAL A 341 5.76 7.07 17.18
C VAL A 341 5.20 6.30 18.37
N ALA A 342 5.63 5.05 18.58
CA ALA A 342 5.21 4.24 19.73
C ALA A 342 5.58 4.93 21.06
N HIS A 343 6.74 5.56 21.14
CA HIS A 343 7.17 6.33 22.31
C HIS A 343 6.20 7.51 22.58
N ARG A 344 5.87 8.30 21.56
CA ARG A 344 4.91 9.42 21.68
C ARG A 344 3.52 8.93 22.12
N GLU A 345 3.03 7.82 21.52
CA GLU A 345 1.74 7.22 21.89
C GLU A 345 1.74 6.68 23.33
N ALA A 346 2.83 6.07 23.79
CA ALA A 346 2.96 5.57 25.16
C ALA A 346 2.99 6.73 26.18
N GLN A 347 3.59 7.87 25.86
CA GLN A 347 3.60 9.05 26.70
C GLN A 347 2.21 9.70 26.82
N SER A 348 1.41 9.73 25.74
CA SER A 348 0.08 10.34 25.74
C SER A 348 -0.98 9.54 26.53
N LYS A 349 -0.69 8.30 26.90
CA LYS A 349 -1.54 7.43 27.72
C LYS A 349 -1.25 7.53 29.24
N ARG A 350 -0.25 8.34 29.64
CA ARG A 350 0.08 8.67 31.03
C ARG A 350 -0.60 9.98 31.47
#